data_9a0578b64e26c18adff040f0db5b3f22
#
_entry.id   9a0578b64e26c18adff040f0db5b3f22
#
_cell.length_a   1.000
_cell.length_b   1.000
_cell.length_c   1.000
_cell.angle_alpha   90.00
_cell.angle_beta   90.00
_cell.angle_gamma   90.00
#
_symmetry.space_group_name_H-M   'P 1'
#
loop_
_entity.id
_entity.type
_entity.pdbx_description
1 polymer ?
#
loop_
_entity_poly.entity_id
_entity_poly.type
_entity_poly.pdbx_seq_one_letter_code
_entity_poly.pdbx_strand_id
1 'polypeptide(L)'
;MNCSTFRTHWVNYTDLFPESADLPRQCMLPEKPVLSIQMLEDHYALENHLLDAVHHGDAELAMQALQSFRGVTIPGRKGHTKTTTVRFRAIALNALLRKEAERAEVHAFYLDTLYNDYLLAACEITTEQQEQALVVEMLQQYCNRVARYSTVGYSVVIRNIIHYINLHVKEDLTLSTLAARFNLSRSYLSDRLHWEVHSNLTAYVTLTRIQFAANLLRYHNYTITQAAQEVGIPVVPYPPVQELHRRDSIPLRPVESHRGLRDEPAKKKNFAAALRLLAMLCSMVL
;
A
#
# COMPACT_ATOMS: atom_id res chain seq x y z
N MET A 1 -0.55 -3.15 -40.53
CA MET A 1 -1.34 -2.74 -39.34
C MET A 1 -0.68 -1.49 -38.78
N ASN A 2 -1.38 -0.37 -38.84
CA ASN A 2 -0.83 0.98 -38.61
C ASN A 2 -0.52 1.22 -37.15
N CYS A 3 0.74 1.47 -36.87
CA CYS A 3 1.20 2.05 -35.61
C CYS A 3 0.80 3.55 -35.63
N SER A 4 -0.30 3.91 -34.96
CA SER A 4 -0.74 5.28 -34.87
C SER A 4 0.22 6.05 -33.98
N THR A 5 0.89 6.99 -34.58
CA THR A 5 1.75 8.03 -34.04
C THR A 5 1.10 8.70 -32.82
N PHE A 6 1.65 8.42 -31.63
CA PHE A 6 1.51 9.32 -30.49
C PHE A 6 2.25 10.63 -30.84
N ARG A 7 1.53 11.65 -31.29
CA ARG A 7 2.05 13.01 -31.29
C ARG A 7 2.15 13.46 -29.85
N THR A 8 3.34 13.38 -29.27
CA THR A 8 3.69 14.13 -28.07
C THR A 8 3.64 15.60 -28.45
N HIS A 9 2.55 16.29 -28.10
CA HIS A 9 2.54 17.74 -28.07
C HIS A 9 3.48 18.16 -26.93
N TRP A 10 4.67 18.59 -27.30
CA TRP A 10 5.51 19.36 -26.40
C TRP A 10 4.79 20.69 -26.19
N VAL A 11 4.11 20.84 -25.03
CA VAL A 11 3.60 22.14 -24.60
C VAL A 11 4.83 22.94 -24.19
N ASN A 12 5.14 24.01 -24.94
CA ASN A 12 6.20 24.89 -24.53
C ASN A 12 5.86 25.48 -23.17
N TYR A 13 6.84 25.55 -22.28
CA TYR A 13 6.67 26.11 -20.94
C TYR A 13 6.07 27.53 -20.96
N THR A 14 6.40 28.31 -22.00
CA THR A 14 5.83 29.64 -22.28
C THR A 14 4.33 29.63 -22.59
N ASP A 15 3.77 28.51 -23.10
CA ASP A 15 2.34 28.41 -23.41
C ASP A 15 1.49 28.14 -22.16
N LEU A 16 2.11 27.61 -21.13
CA LEU A 16 1.48 27.38 -19.82
C LEU A 16 1.47 28.63 -18.93
N PHE A 17 2.36 29.58 -19.20
CA PHE A 17 2.50 30.83 -18.45
C PHE A 17 2.60 31.99 -19.43
N PRO A 18 1.47 32.60 -19.85
CA PRO A 18 1.48 33.76 -20.68
C PRO A 18 2.24 34.92 -20.00
N GLU A 19 3.06 35.63 -20.74
CA GLU A 19 3.96 36.70 -20.28
C GLU A 19 3.28 37.83 -19.47
N SER A 20 1.94 37.89 -19.48
CA SER A 20 1.13 38.81 -18.70
C SER A 20 0.76 38.34 -17.30
N ALA A 21 1.10 37.09 -16.92
CA ALA A 21 0.95 36.68 -15.54
C ALA A 21 2.07 37.34 -14.73
N ASP A 22 1.76 38.39 -13.97
CA ASP A 22 2.58 38.89 -12.88
C ASP A 22 2.81 37.74 -11.91
N LEU A 23 3.80 36.89 -12.21
CA LEU A 23 4.32 35.94 -11.24
C LEU A 23 4.77 36.78 -10.05
N PRO A 24 4.19 36.54 -8.86
CA PRO A 24 4.60 37.32 -7.69
C PRO A 24 6.11 37.15 -7.58
N ARG A 25 6.83 38.28 -7.54
CA ARG A 25 8.31 38.37 -7.41
C ARG A 25 8.87 37.55 -6.23
N GLN A 26 8.00 37.00 -5.40
CA GLN A 26 8.30 36.08 -4.30
C GLN A 26 8.75 34.66 -4.73
N CYS A 27 8.62 34.31 -6.02
CA CYS A 27 9.17 33.04 -6.56
C CYS A 27 10.61 33.18 -7.05
N MET A 28 11.21 34.37 -7.01
CA MET A 28 12.65 34.52 -7.29
C MET A 28 13.44 33.86 -6.16
N LEU A 29 14.31 32.94 -6.51
CA LEU A 29 15.32 32.42 -5.60
C LEU A 29 16.03 33.60 -4.94
N PRO A 30 16.22 33.61 -3.62
CA PRO A 30 16.95 34.67 -2.96
C PRO A 30 18.33 34.84 -3.58
N GLU A 31 18.76 36.06 -3.85
CA GLU A 31 20.02 36.38 -4.52
C GLU A 31 21.29 35.87 -3.79
N LYS A 32 21.11 35.40 -2.56
CA LYS A 32 22.19 34.73 -1.79
C LYS A 32 21.70 33.35 -1.36
N PRO A 33 22.42 32.28 -1.66
CA PRO A 33 22.12 30.95 -1.13
C PRO A 33 22.22 30.98 0.40
N VAL A 34 21.07 30.94 1.07
CA VAL A 34 20.98 30.89 2.54
C VAL A 34 21.35 29.50 3.06
N LEU A 35 21.47 28.52 2.17
CA LEU A 35 21.79 27.14 2.46
C LEU A 35 23.27 26.88 2.19
N SER A 36 23.98 26.35 3.19
CA SER A 36 25.28 25.73 2.93
C SER A 36 25.06 24.41 2.17
N ILE A 37 25.99 24.04 1.30
CA ILE A 37 26.00 22.74 0.61
C ILE A 37 25.91 21.59 1.64
N GLN A 38 26.63 21.73 2.75
CA GLN A 38 26.63 20.75 3.84
C GLN A 38 25.24 20.53 4.42
N MET A 39 24.44 21.58 4.66
CA MET A 39 23.06 21.43 5.16
C MET A 39 22.15 20.69 4.18
N LEU A 40 22.38 20.85 2.86
CA LEU A 40 21.65 20.07 1.86
C LEU A 40 22.06 18.60 1.88
N GLU A 41 23.34 18.32 1.92
CA GLU A 41 23.85 16.94 2.00
C GLU A 41 23.35 16.25 3.25
N ASP A 42 23.40 16.91 4.41
CA ASP A 42 22.89 16.38 5.68
C ASP A 42 21.37 16.08 5.59
N HIS A 43 20.61 16.98 4.97
CA HIS A 43 19.17 16.77 4.78
C HIS A 43 18.86 15.54 3.91
N TYR A 44 19.54 15.41 2.77
CA TYR A 44 19.37 14.24 1.89
C TYR A 44 19.88 12.95 2.54
N ALA A 45 20.94 13.01 3.35
CA ALA A 45 21.41 11.86 4.11
C ALA A 45 20.36 11.36 5.12
N LEU A 46 19.69 12.28 5.83
CA LEU A 46 18.61 11.95 6.76
C LEU A 46 17.36 11.42 6.04
N GLU A 47 17.02 11.97 4.87
CA GLU A 47 15.94 11.45 4.04
C GLU A 47 16.24 10.02 3.58
N ASN A 48 17.44 9.77 3.08
CA ASN A 48 17.85 8.43 2.67
C ASN A 48 17.85 7.44 3.84
N HIS A 49 18.29 7.85 5.03
CA HIS A 49 18.26 7.00 6.21
C HIS A 49 16.82 6.62 6.61
N LEU A 50 15.88 7.55 6.49
CA LEU A 50 14.46 7.27 6.69
C LEU A 50 13.93 6.26 5.67
N LEU A 51 14.25 6.46 4.39
CA LEU A 51 13.81 5.58 3.30
C LEU A 51 14.44 4.18 3.42
N ASP A 52 15.71 4.07 3.80
CA ASP A 52 16.38 2.79 4.04
C ASP A 52 15.72 1.99 5.18
N ALA A 53 15.31 2.66 6.26
CA ALA A 53 14.56 2.00 7.34
C ALA A 53 13.22 1.44 6.83
N VAL A 54 12.52 2.17 5.97
CA VAL A 54 11.29 1.70 5.31
C VAL A 54 11.59 0.55 4.36
N HIS A 55 12.68 0.60 3.60
CA HIS A 55 13.12 -0.49 2.70
C HIS A 55 13.26 -1.83 3.43
N HIS A 56 13.76 -1.78 4.66
CA HIS A 56 13.94 -2.97 5.50
C HIS A 56 12.68 -3.33 6.32
N GLY A 57 11.63 -2.52 6.25
CA GLY A 57 10.41 -2.73 7.03
C GLY A 57 10.57 -2.49 8.53
N ASP A 58 11.62 -1.78 8.94
CA ASP A 58 11.93 -1.47 10.33
C ASP A 58 11.19 -0.21 10.78
N ALA A 59 10.03 -0.40 11.41
CA ALA A 59 9.19 0.70 11.86
C ALA A 59 9.82 1.49 13.02
N GLU A 60 10.62 0.86 13.87
CA GLU A 60 11.28 1.53 14.99
C GLU A 60 12.39 2.45 14.49
N LEU A 61 13.26 1.93 13.63
CA LEU A 61 14.31 2.72 12.99
C LEU A 61 13.73 3.85 12.13
N ALA A 62 12.66 3.60 11.39
CA ALA A 62 11.96 4.62 10.59
C ALA A 62 11.42 5.76 11.46
N MET A 63 10.90 5.46 12.65
CA MET A 63 10.42 6.48 13.58
C MET A 63 11.56 7.32 14.18
N GLN A 64 12.70 6.71 14.50
CA GLN A 64 13.89 7.41 14.94
C GLN A 64 14.46 8.32 13.85
N ALA A 65 14.55 7.79 12.62
CA ALA A 65 14.99 8.56 11.45
C ALA A 65 14.05 9.74 11.14
N LEU A 66 12.73 9.58 11.28
CA LEU A 66 11.77 10.67 11.12
C LEU A 66 11.99 11.80 12.12
N GLN A 67 12.30 11.48 13.38
CA GLN A 67 12.59 12.50 14.40
C GLN A 67 13.83 13.31 14.03
N SER A 68 14.88 12.64 13.58
CA SER A 68 16.12 13.28 13.12
C SER A 68 15.88 14.14 11.88
N PHE A 69 15.14 13.65 10.89
CA PHE A 69 14.79 14.37 9.68
C PHE A 69 13.97 15.64 9.94
N ARG A 70 13.01 15.58 10.89
CA ARG A 70 12.19 16.74 11.29
C ARG A 70 12.98 17.77 12.09
N GLY A 71 14.05 17.39 12.77
CA GLY A 71 14.91 18.29 13.52
C GLY A 71 15.69 19.28 12.64
N VAL A 72 15.84 18.99 11.35
CA VAL A 72 16.58 19.85 10.40
C VAL A 72 15.63 20.80 9.70
N THR A 73 15.76 22.10 10.00
CA THR A 73 15.01 23.16 9.34
C THR A 73 15.83 23.72 8.19
N ILE A 74 15.32 23.67 6.97
CA ILE A 74 15.95 24.32 5.80
C ILE A 74 15.57 25.79 5.79
N PRO A 75 16.51 26.74 6.01
CA PRO A 75 16.23 28.15 5.90
C PRO A 75 15.77 28.53 4.48
N GLY A 76 14.84 29.46 4.35
CA GLY A 76 14.39 29.97 3.05
C GLY A 76 13.21 29.27 2.39
N ARG A 77 12.77 28.11 2.84
CA ARG A 77 11.51 27.48 2.40
C ARG A 77 10.28 28.13 3.06
N LYS A 78 10.26 29.48 3.11
CA LYS A 78 9.08 30.24 3.56
C LYS A 78 8.23 30.53 2.35
N GLY A 79 6.97 30.11 2.32
CA GLY A 79 6.19 30.76 1.34
C GLY A 79 4.91 30.17 0.82
N HIS A 80 4.19 29.32 1.54
CA HIS A 80 2.80 29.04 1.21
C HIS A 80 1.97 28.99 2.49
N THR A 81 0.66 29.16 2.38
CA THR A 81 -0.23 29.01 3.55
C THR A 81 0.13 27.72 4.28
N LYS A 82 0.21 27.79 5.60
CA LYS A 82 0.61 26.64 6.44
C LYS A 82 -0.10 25.35 6.04
N THR A 83 -1.39 25.42 5.72
CA THR A 83 -2.22 24.28 5.30
C THR A 83 -1.75 23.67 3.98
N THR A 84 -1.44 24.48 2.96
CA THR A 84 -0.96 23.97 1.66
C THR A 84 0.39 23.27 1.83
N THR A 85 1.27 23.82 2.65
CA THR A 85 2.59 23.24 2.91
C THR A 85 2.51 21.88 3.60
N VAL A 86 1.64 21.72 4.62
CA VAL A 86 1.49 20.44 5.33
C VAL A 86 0.93 19.35 4.43
N ARG A 87 -0.03 19.68 3.55
CA ARG A 87 -0.57 18.75 2.55
C ARG A 87 0.49 18.29 1.56
N PHE A 88 1.23 19.22 0.97
CA PHE A 88 2.27 18.88 -0.01
C PHE A 88 3.38 18.02 0.60
N ARG A 89 3.80 18.29 1.83
CA ARG A 89 4.79 17.45 2.52
C ARG A 89 4.29 16.02 2.71
N ALA A 90 3.06 15.87 3.18
CA ALA A 90 2.45 14.56 3.38
C ALA A 90 2.30 13.79 2.06
N ILE A 91 1.85 14.45 0.98
CA ILE A 91 1.71 13.85 -0.36
C ILE A 91 3.08 13.45 -0.93
N ALA A 92 4.08 14.32 -0.83
CA ALA A 92 5.43 14.03 -1.31
C ALA A 92 6.04 12.84 -0.57
N LEU A 93 5.93 12.82 0.77
CA LEU A 93 6.41 11.69 1.55
C LEU A 93 5.68 10.40 1.20
N ASN A 94 4.35 10.42 1.05
CA ASN A 94 3.58 9.24 0.63
C ASN A 94 4.10 8.66 -0.68
N ALA A 95 4.42 9.50 -1.66
CA ALA A 95 4.97 9.06 -2.94
C ALA A 95 6.37 8.42 -2.79
N LEU A 96 7.23 8.98 -1.95
CA LEU A 96 8.56 8.44 -1.65
C LEU A 96 8.48 7.09 -0.93
N LEU A 97 7.64 7.00 0.10
CA LEU A 97 7.44 5.76 0.85
C LEU A 97 6.90 4.63 -0.03
N ARG A 98 5.92 4.94 -0.90
CA ARG A 98 5.42 3.98 -1.88
C ARG A 98 6.54 3.50 -2.81
N LYS A 99 7.36 4.42 -3.30
CA LYS A 99 8.45 4.07 -4.22
C LYS A 99 9.52 3.23 -3.54
N GLU A 100 9.82 3.52 -2.29
CA GLU A 100 10.77 2.74 -1.52
C GLU A 100 10.26 1.33 -1.19
N ALA A 101 8.99 1.20 -0.82
CA ALA A 101 8.37 -0.09 -0.63
C ALA A 101 8.29 -0.92 -1.94
N GLU A 102 8.14 -0.27 -3.11
CA GLU A 102 8.26 -0.93 -4.42
C GLU A 102 9.69 -1.42 -4.65
N ARG A 103 10.73 -0.64 -4.30
CA ARG A 103 12.13 -1.06 -4.36
C ARG A 103 12.44 -2.24 -3.44
N ALA A 104 11.74 -2.33 -2.30
CA ALA A 104 11.75 -3.48 -1.42
C ALA A 104 10.93 -4.67 -1.96
N GLU A 105 10.64 -4.70 -3.27
CA GLU A 105 9.93 -5.77 -3.97
C GLU A 105 8.54 -6.10 -3.41
N VAL A 106 7.86 -5.15 -2.79
CA VAL A 106 6.44 -5.31 -2.45
C VAL A 106 5.61 -5.16 -3.73
N HIS A 107 4.74 -6.13 -3.99
CA HIS A 107 3.92 -6.11 -5.19
C HIS A 107 2.98 -4.88 -5.23
N ALA A 108 2.83 -4.26 -6.41
CA ALA A 108 2.09 -3.01 -6.63
C ALA A 108 0.66 -3.05 -6.07
N PHE A 109 0.00 -4.20 -6.13
CA PHE A 109 -1.34 -4.40 -5.57
C PHE A 109 -1.46 -3.98 -4.09
N TYR A 110 -0.46 -4.34 -3.26
CA TYR A 110 -0.47 -4.00 -1.83
C TYR A 110 -0.14 -2.54 -1.55
N LEU A 111 0.53 -1.88 -2.50
CA LEU A 111 0.97 -0.49 -2.37
C LEU A 111 -0.05 0.52 -2.89
N ASP A 112 -0.74 0.21 -3.99
CA ASP A 112 -1.66 1.14 -4.65
C ASP A 112 -2.81 1.53 -3.73
N THR A 113 -3.40 0.57 -3.06
CA THR A 113 -4.45 0.80 -2.07
C THR A 113 -3.98 1.73 -0.94
N LEU A 114 -2.82 1.41 -0.36
CA LEU A 114 -2.25 2.17 0.75
C LEU A 114 -1.92 3.60 0.33
N TYR A 115 -1.33 3.75 -0.87
CA TYR A 115 -1.02 5.05 -1.45
C TYR A 115 -2.26 5.92 -1.63
N ASN A 116 -3.33 5.37 -2.19
CA ASN A 116 -4.57 6.11 -2.44
C ASN A 116 -5.27 6.52 -1.14
N ASP A 117 -5.31 5.63 -0.12
CA ASP A 117 -5.85 5.96 1.19
C ASP A 117 -5.15 7.18 1.81
N TYR A 118 -3.81 7.17 1.80
CA TYR A 118 -3.04 8.28 2.37
C TYR A 118 -3.01 9.54 1.50
N LEU A 119 -3.15 9.40 0.18
CA LEU A 119 -3.32 10.55 -0.70
C LEU A 119 -4.61 11.31 -0.36
N LEU A 120 -5.73 10.60 -0.20
CA LEU A 120 -6.99 11.21 0.19
C LEU A 120 -6.93 11.81 1.60
N ALA A 121 -6.36 11.08 2.57
CA ALA A 121 -6.20 11.59 3.93
C ALA A 121 -5.31 12.85 3.96
N ALA A 122 -4.25 12.92 3.16
CA ALA A 122 -3.38 14.09 3.06
C ALA A 122 -4.11 15.32 2.48
N CYS A 123 -5.11 15.13 1.62
CA CYS A 123 -5.92 16.24 1.11
C CYS A 123 -6.84 16.86 2.18
N GLU A 124 -7.16 16.14 3.25
CA GLU A 124 -8.08 16.59 4.29
C GLU A 124 -7.38 17.30 5.47
N ILE A 125 -6.07 17.08 5.67
CA ILE A 125 -5.34 17.71 6.77
C ILE A 125 -5.24 19.21 6.60
N THR A 126 -5.30 19.94 7.74
CA THR A 126 -5.24 21.40 7.77
C THR A 126 -4.20 21.94 8.75
N THR A 127 -3.71 21.11 9.67
CA THR A 127 -2.79 21.48 10.74
C THR A 127 -1.52 20.64 10.74
N GLU A 128 -0.45 21.18 11.33
CA GLU A 128 0.80 20.45 11.51
C GLU A 128 0.64 19.22 12.42
N GLN A 129 -0.24 19.29 13.41
CA GLN A 129 -0.52 18.15 14.30
C GLN A 129 -1.17 16.99 13.53
N GLN A 130 -2.12 17.30 12.62
CA GLN A 130 -2.73 16.28 11.76
C GLN A 130 -1.71 15.69 10.78
N GLU A 131 -0.83 16.50 10.22
CA GLU A 131 0.26 16.02 9.36
C GLU A 131 1.20 15.10 10.13
N GLN A 132 1.59 15.47 11.35
CA GLN A 132 2.48 14.65 12.16
C GLN A 132 1.86 13.28 12.47
N ALA A 133 0.58 13.24 12.84
CA ALA A 133 -0.13 11.99 13.11
C ALA A 133 -0.23 11.13 11.85
N LEU A 134 -0.59 11.74 10.72
CA LEU A 134 -0.69 11.05 9.43
C LEU A 134 0.65 10.46 8.97
N VAL A 135 1.73 11.21 9.09
CA VAL A 135 3.07 10.77 8.69
C VAL A 135 3.55 9.59 9.55
N VAL A 136 3.30 9.64 10.86
CA VAL A 136 3.63 8.51 11.76
C VAL A 136 2.87 7.25 11.34
N GLU A 137 1.58 7.38 11.09
CA GLU A 137 0.74 6.26 10.64
C GLU A 137 1.21 5.73 9.28
N MET A 138 1.47 6.62 8.30
CA MET A 138 2.02 6.23 7.00
C MET A 138 3.29 5.41 7.13
N LEU A 139 4.27 5.86 7.90
CA LEU A 139 5.54 5.15 8.09
C LEU A 139 5.32 3.76 8.65
N GLN A 140 4.53 3.64 9.72
CA GLN A 140 4.22 2.34 10.33
C GLN A 140 3.57 1.40 9.33
N GLN A 141 2.61 1.89 8.54
CA GLN A 141 1.90 1.05 7.56
C GLN A 141 2.78 0.64 6.38
N TYR A 142 3.65 1.53 5.87
CA TYR A 142 4.58 1.16 4.80
C TYR A 142 5.63 0.16 5.31
N CYS A 143 6.22 0.36 6.49
CA CYS A 143 7.14 -0.61 7.10
C CYS A 143 6.45 -1.96 7.33
N ASN A 144 5.22 -1.99 7.84
CA ASN A 144 4.45 -3.22 7.99
C ASN A 144 4.16 -3.92 6.65
N ARG A 145 3.94 -3.16 5.56
CA ARG A 145 3.77 -3.73 4.22
C ARG A 145 5.06 -4.36 3.72
N VAL A 146 6.18 -3.68 3.89
CA VAL A 146 7.49 -4.22 3.51
C VAL A 146 7.82 -5.47 4.33
N ALA A 147 7.72 -5.41 5.65
CA ALA A 147 8.01 -6.56 6.52
C ALA A 147 7.16 -7.79 6.20
N ARG A 148 5.93 -7.58 5.70
CA ARG A 148 5.00 -8.67 5.44
C ARG A 148 5.01 -9.20 4.00
N TYR A 149 5.28 -8.36 3.01
CA TYR A 149 5.05 -8.67 1.60
C TYR A 149 6.28 -8.46 0.71
N SER A 150 7.40 -8.01 1.27
CA SER A 150 8.66 -7.96 0.53
C SER A 150 9.10 -9.36 0.13
N THR A 151 9.58 -9.47 -1.10
CA THR A 151 10.19 -10.70 -1.61
C THR A 151 11.72 -10.62 -1.65
N VAL A 152 12.29 -9.53 -1.11
CA VAL A 152 13.74 -9.38 -0.92
C VAL A 152 14.25 -10.52 -0.04
N GLY A 153 15.30 -11.19 -0.51
CA GLY A 153 15.86 -12.35 0.19
C GLY A 153 15.31 -13.70 -0.25
N TYR A 154 14.18 -13.75 -0.99
CA TYR A 154 13.71 -14.99 -1.57
C TYR A 154 14.51 -15.37 -2.82
N SER A 155 14.62 -16.67 -3.08
CA SER A 155 15.22 -17.14 -4.32
C SER A 155 14.43 -16.65 -5.54
N VAL A 156 15.11 -16.52 -6.68
CA VAL A 156 14.49 -16.07 -7.95
C VAL A 156 13.29 -16.96 -8.31
N VAL A 157 13.37 -18.23 -8.01
CA VAL A 157 12.30 -19.21 -8.27
C VAL A 157 11.06 -18.87 -7.44
N ILE A 158 11.22 -18.66 -6.14
CA ILE A 158 10.09 -18.33 -5.24
C ILE A 158 9.51 -16.96 -5.57
N ARG A 159 10.34 -15.97 -5.87
CA ARG A 159 9.87 -14.65 -6.33
C ARG A 159 8.99 -14.75 -7.58
N ASN A 160 9.44 -15.50 -8.57
CA ASN A 160 8.69 -15.69 -9.81
C ASN A 160 7.34 -16.41 -9.56
N ILE A 161 7.32 -17.38 -8.66
CA ILE A 161 6.09 -18.09 -8.28
C ILE A 161 5.13 -17.15 -7.54
N ILE A 162 5.61 -16.37 -6.58
CA ILE A 162 4.80 -15.37 -5.87
C ILE A 162 4.24 -14.33 -6.83
N HIS A 163 5.08 -13.83 -7.74
CA HIS A 163 4.64 -12.89 -8.77
C HIS A 163 3.56 -13.51 -9.67
N TYR A 164 3.74 -14.76 -10.09
CA TYR A 164 2.74 -15.49 -10.86
C TYR A 164 1.41 -15.66 -10.09
N ILE A 165 1.45 -16.03 -8.82
CA ILE A 165 0.26 -16.16 -7.96
C ILE A 165 -0.51 -14.83 -7.89
N ASN A 166 0.19 -13.71 -7.70
CA ASN A 166 -0.44 -12.39 -7.62
C ASN A 166 -1.11 -11.96 -8.94
N LEU A 167 -0.53 -12.31 -10.09
CA LEU A 167 -1.10 -12.00 -11.40
C LEU A 167 -2.26 -12.93 -11.81
N HIS A 168 -2.26 -14.17 -11.32
CA HIS A 168 -3.17 -15.22 -11.74
C HIS A 168 -4.07 -15.71 -10.61
N VAL A 169 -4.44 -14.83 -9.69
CA VAL A 169 -5.17 -15.15 -8.45
C VAL A 169 -6.47 -15.94 -8.67
N LYS A 170 -7.08 -15.76 -9.83
CA LYS A 170 -8.34 -16.42 -10.25
C LYS A 170 -8.15 -17.88 -10.73
N GLU A 171 -6.93 -18.22 -11.16
CA GLU A 171 -6.63 -19.53 -11.76
C GLU A 171 -6.49 -20.65 -10.74
N ASP A 172 -6.34 -21.88 -11.25
CA ASP A 172 -6.02 -23.04 -10.40
C ASP A 172 -4.54 -23.01 -9.96
N LEU A 173 -4.31 -22.53 -8.75
CA LEU A 173 -3.00 -22.35 -8.14
C LEU A 173 -2.66 -23.51 -7.18
N THR A 174 -2.76 -24.76 -7.69
CA THR A 174 -2.34 -25.94 -6.92
C THR A 174 -0.83 -26.16 -6.98
N LEU A 175 -0.32 -26.94 -6.02
CA LEU A 175 1.10 -27.32 -6.01
C LEU A 175 1.50 -28.05 -7.29
N SER A 176 0.59 -28.85 -7.85
CA SER A 176 0.83 -29.61 -9.09
C SER A 176 0.92 -28.69 -10.31
N THR A 177 0.01 -27.73 -10.44
CA THR A 177 -0.02 -26.79 -11.57
C THR A 177 1.20 -25.87 -11.58
N LEU A 178 1.57 -25.34 -10.39
CA LEU A 178 2.75 -24.49 -10.28
C LEU A 178 4.06 -25.26 -10.47
N ALA A 179 4.18 -26.44 -9.90
CA ALA A 179 5.37 -27.29 -10.08
C ALA A 179 5.57 -27.62 -11.57
N ALA A 180 4.51 -28.02 -12.28
CA ALA A 180 4.58 -28.28 -13.72
C ALA A 180 4.97 -27.04 -14.52
N ARG A 181 4.37 -25.87 -14.20
CA ARG A 181 4.64 -24.60 -14.92
C ARG A 181 6.08 -24.14 -14.78
N PHE A 182 6.67 -24.31 -13.60
CA PHE A 182 8.05 -23.88 -13.31
C PHE A 182 9.09 -24.98 -13.48
N ASN A 183 8.72 -26.14 -14.02
CA ASN A 183 9.58 -27.31 -14.20
C ASN A 183 10.26 -27.78 -12.89
N LEU A 184 9.48 -27.82 -11.82
CA LEU A 184 9.94 -28.23 -10.49
C LEU A 184 9.24 -29.52 -10.04
N SER A 185 9.87 -30.24 -9.12
CA SER A 185 9.15 -31.29 -8.39
C SER A 185 8.22 -30.67 -7.33
N ARG A 186 7.09 -31.33 -7.04
CA ARG A 186 6.16 -30.89 -6.00
C ARG A 186 6.80 -30.82 -4.63
N SER A 187 7.67 -31.79 -4.31
CA SER A 187 8.40 -31.81 -3.05
C SER A 187 9.33 -30.61 -2.94
N TYR A 188 10.14 -30.36 -3.95
CA TYR A 188 11.05 -29.20 -3.97
C TYR A 188 10.30 -27.87 -3.79
N LEU A 189 9.20 -27.68 -4.52
CA LEU A 189 8.40 -26.45 -4.40
C LEU A 189 7.79 -26.30 -3.01
N SER A 190 7.24 -27.38 -2.43
CA SER A 190 6.67 -27.38 -1.09
C SER A 190 7.71 -27.01 -0.03
N ASP A 191 8.89 -27.67 -0.11
CA ASP A 191 9.99 -27.44 0.84
C ASP A 191 10.51 -26.00 0.74
N ARG A 192 10.70 -25.49 -0.47
CA ARG A 192 11.16 -24.12 -0.67
C ARG A 192 10.17 -23.08 -0.16
N LEU A 193 8.88 -23.24 -0.42
CA LEU A 193 7.85 -22.36 0.12
C LEU A 193 7.84 -22.38 1.66
N HIS A 194 7.97 -23.56 2.25
CA HIS A 194 8.04 -23.68 3.70
C HIS A 194 9.26 -22.94 4.29
N TRP A 195 10.44 -23.12 3.67
CA TRP A 195 11.68 -22.52 4.16
C TRP A 195 11.78 -21.02 3.94
N GLU A 196 11.34 -20.52 2.78
CA GLU A 196 11.52 -19.11 2.42
C GLU A 196 10.30 -18.24 2.81
N VAL A 197 9.08 -18.76 2.63
CA VAL A 197 7.84 -18.00 2.87
C VAL A 197 7.23 -18.31 4.25
N HIS A 198 7.73 -19.34 4.94
CA HIS A 198 7.22 -19.83 6.22
C HIS A 198 5.72 -20.19 6.18
N SER A 199 5.24 -20.63 5.01
CA SER A 199 3.83 -20.96 4.77
C SER A 199 3.72 -22.10 3.75
N ASN A 200 2.61 -22.81 3.79
CA ASN A 200 2.28 -23.73 2.71
C ASN A 200 1.57 -22.98 1.56
N LEU A 201 1.61 -23.54 0.35
CA LEU A 201 1.04 -22.92 -0.84
C LEU A 201 -0.45 -22.59 -0.67
N THR A 202 -1.23 -23.53 -0.13
CA THR A 202 -2.68 -23.37 0.02
C THR A 202 -3.01 -22.18 0.92
N ALA A 203 -2.35 -22.07 2.07
CA ALA A 203 -2.52 -20.94 2.98
C ALA A 203 -2.11 -19.62 2.34
N TYR A 204 -0.97 -19.60 1.63
CA TYR A 204 -0.50 -18.41 0.92
C TYR A 204 -1.49 -17.95 -0.15
N VAL A 205 -1.95 -18.84 -1.03
CA VAL A 205 -2.93 -18.54 -2.09
C VAL A 205 -4.25 -18.08 -1.49
N THR A 206 -4.73 -18.76 -0.44
CA THR A 206 -5.98 -18.38 0.23
C THR A 206 -5.89 -16.97 0.82
N LEU A 207 -4.80 -16.68 1.53
CA LEU A 207 -4.58 -15.33 2.09
C LEU A 207 -4.52 -14.26 1.00
N THR A 208 -3.81 -14.53 -0.09
CA THR A 208 -3.72 -13.64 -1.25
C THR A 208 -5.11 -13.38 -1.84
N ARG A 209 -5.92 -14.42 -2.09
CA ARG A 209 -7.29 -14.30 -2.59
C ARG A 209 -8.18 -13.46 -1.68
N ILE A 210 -8.09 -13.69 -0.37
CA ILE A 210 -8.85 -12.91 0.63
C ILE A 210 -8.50 -11.42 0.56
N GLN A 211 -7.22 -11.10 0.43
CA GLN A 211 -6.75 -9.71 0.35
C GLN A 211 -7.22 -9.02 -0.93
N PHE A 212 -7.16 -9.72 -2.07
CA PHE A 212 -7.68 -9.23 -3.34
C PHE A 212 -9.21 -9.01 -3.27
N ALA A 213 -9.97 -9.97 -2.70
CA ALA A 213 -11.41 -9.81 -2.52
C ALA A 213 -11.74 -8.63 -1.61
N ALA A 214 -11.03 -8.45 -0.50
CA ALA A 214 -11.22 -7.33 0.41
C ALA A 214 -10.98 -5.97 -0.28
N ASN A 215 -10.00 -5.89 -1.17
CA ASN A 215 -9.73 -4.70 -1.97
C ASN A 215 -10.89 -4.41 -2.95
N LEU A 216 -11.37 -5.41 -3.68
CA LEU A 216 -12.51 -5.28 -4.60
C LEU A 216 -13.76 -4.78 -3.88
N LEU A 217 -14.04 -5.30 -2.68
CA LEU A 217 -15.15 -4.88 -1.85
C LEU A 217 -15.01 -3.43 -1.35
N ARG A 218 -13.79 -3.01 -1.06
CA ARG A 218 -13.52 -1.67 -0.48
C ARG A 218 -13.57 -0.56 -1.52
N TYR A 219 -13.01 -0.79 -2.71
CA TYR A 219 -12.76 0.27 -3.67
C TYR A 219 -13.55 0.17 -4.97
N HIS A 220 -14.11 -1.00 -5.31
CA HIS A 220 -14.67 -1.25 -6.63
C HIS A 220 -16.18 -1.56 -6.64
N ASN A 221 -16.91 -1.33 -5.54
CA ASN A 221 -18.33 -1.59 -5.42
C ASN A 221 -18.79 -3.03 -5.79
N TYR A 222 -17.91 -4.01 -5.65
CA TYR A 222 -18.25 -5.41 -5.86
C TYR A 222 -19.15 -5.93 -4.74
N THR A 223 -20.08 -6.84 -5.06
CA THR A 223 -20.74 -7.67 -4.06
C THR A 223 -19.79 -8.78 -3.58
N ILE A 224 -20.06 -9.36 -2.41
CA ILE A 224 -19.25 -10.46 -1.85
C ILE A 224 -19.13 -11.61 -2.85
N THR A 225 -20.24 -11.97 -3.50
CA THR A 225 -20.27 -13.04 -4.50
C THR A 225 -19.41 -12.72 -5.72
N GLN A 226 -19.51 -11.50 -6.24
CA GLN A 226 -18.68 -11.05 -7.36
C GLN A 226 -17.19 -11.02 -6.99
N ALA A 227 -16.85 -10.45 -5.83
CA ALA A 227 -15.48 -10.40 -5.37
C ALA A 227 -14.88 -11.81 -5.20
N ALA A 228 -15.63 -12.75 -4.61
CA ALA A 228 -15.20 -14.13 -4.47
C ALA A 228 -14.97 -14.81 -5.83
N GLN A 229 -15.85 -14.62 -6.79
CA GLN A 229 -15.70 -15.15 -8.15
C GLN A 229 -14.48 -14.57 -8.86
N GLU A 230 -14.24 -13.26 -8.73
CA GLU A 230 -13.09 -12.59 -9.34
C GLU A 230 -11.73 -13.07 -8.80
N VAL A 231 -11.69 -13.55 -7.58
CA VAL A 231 -10.46 -14.08 -6.99
C VAL A 231 -10.37 -15.61 -6.99
N GLY A 232 -11.32 -16.32 -7.61
CA GLY A 232 -11.31 -17.77 -7.70
C GLY A 232 -11.63 -18.49 -6.38
N ILE A 233 -12.38 -17.85 -5.47
CA ILE A 233 -12.93 -18.49 -4.27
C ILE A 233 -14.26 -19.15 -4.65
N PRO A 234 -14.43 -20.47 -4.44
CA PRO A 234 -15.69 -21.13 -4.71
C PRO A 234 -16.81 -20.54 -3.86
N VAL A 235 -17.86 -20.04 -4.53
CA VAL A 235 -19.07 -19.55 -3.85
C VAL A 235 -19.98 -20.75 -3.62
N VAL A 236 -20.02 -21.25 -2.40
CA VAL A 236 -21.06 -22.21 -2.00
C VAL A 236 -22.35 -21.40 -1.83
N PRO A 237 -23.46 -21.77 -2.51
CA PRO A 237 -24.73 -21.12 -2.28
C PRO A 237 -25.09 -21.23 -0.79
N TYR A 238 -25.10 -20.10 -0.11
CA TYR A 238 -25.45 -20.06 1.30
C TYR A 238 -26.97 -20.30 1.44
N PRO A 239 -27.42 -21.20 2.32
CA PRO A 239 -28.84 -21.33 2.59
C PRO A 239 -29.36 -20.00 3.15
N PRO A 240 -30.61 -19.62 2.85
CA PRO A 240 -31.18 -18.35 3.27
C PRO A 240 -31.05 -18.16 4.79
N VAL A 241 -30.68 -16.98 5.21
CA VAL A 241 -30.30 -16.57 6.60
C VAL A 241 -31.30 -17.00 7.69
N GLN A 242 -32.47 -17.46 7.33
CA GLN A 242 -33.53 -17.91 8.25
C GLN A 242 -33.22 -19.22 9.01
N GLU A 243 -32.25 -20.04 8.54
CA GLU A 243 -31.93 -21.31 9.22
C GLU A 243 -30.79 -21.19 10.23
N LEU A 244 -30.04 -20.08 10.28
CA LEU A 244 -28.85 -19.94 11.13
C LEU A 244 -29.11 -19.49 12.57
N HIS A 245 -30.32 -19.03 12.89
CA HIS A 245 -30.66 -18.64 14.25
C HIS A 245 -30.89 -19.80 15.23
N ARG A 246 -30.69 -21.04 14.79
CA ARG A 246 -30.99 -22.23 15.63
C ARG A 246 -29.76 -23.04 16.11
N ARG A 247 -28.55 -22.69 15.71
CA ARG A 247 -27.34 -23.41 16.20
C ARG A 247 -26.21 -22.47 16.53
N ASP A 248 -25.87 -22.48 17.80
CA ASP A 248 -24.60 -22.17 18.45
C ASP A 248 -24.10 -20.70 18.51
N SER A 249 -24.37 -20.14 19.69
CA SER A 249 -23.69 -18.98 20.24
C SER A 249 -22.25 -19.31 20.63
N ILE A 250 -21.30 -18.97 19.76
CA ILE A 250 -19.86 -18.92 20.11
C ILE A 250 -19.51 -17.48 20.42
N PRO A 251 -18.94 -17.16 21.61
CA PRO A 251 -18.58 -15.79 21.96
C PRO A 251 -17.29 -15.37 21.22
N LEU A 252 -17.41 -14.43 20.29
CA LEU A 252 -16.27 -13.80 19.63
C LEU A 252 -15.71 -12.67 20.51
N ARG A 253 -14.40 -12.70 20.78
CA ARG A 253 -13.70 -11.56 21.41
C ARG A 253 -13.72 -10.35 20.47
N PRO A 254 -13.94 -9.13 20.98
CA PRO A 254 -13.97 -7.93 20.15
C PRO A 254 -12.56 -7.59 19.67
N VAL A 255 -12.42 -7.40 18.35
CA VAL A 255 -11.25 -6.77 17.74
C VAL A 255 -11.41 -5.26 17.90
N GLU A 256 -10.45 -4.63 18.57
CA GLU A 256 -10.43 -3.19 18.82
C GLU A 256 -10.55 -2.39 17.52
N SER A 257 -11.54 -1.53 17.46
CA SER A 257 -11.86 -0.67 16.32
C SER A 257 -10.94 0.54 16.32
N HIS A 258 -10.09 0.68 15.31
CA HIS A 258 -9.43 1.95 15.04
C HIS A 258 -10.48 3.00 14.61
N ARG A 259 -10.59 4.06 15.42
CA ARG A 259 -11.40 5.25 15.15
C ARG A 259 -10.72 6.09 14.10
N GLY A 260 -11.44 6.41 13.02
CA GLY A 260 -11.03 7.50 12.15
C GLY A 260 -11.50 7.44 10.69
N LEU A 261 -12.75 7.09 10.42
CA LEU A 261 -13.38 7.39 9.12
C LEU A 261 -14.85 7.69 9.39
N ARG A 262 -15.23 8.96 9.23
CA ARG A 262 -16.61 9.41 9.30
C ARG A 262 -17.35 9.04 8.02
N ASP A 263 -18.59 8.56 8.24
CA ASP A 263 -19.75 8.56 7.36
C ASP A 263 -19.74 7.72 6.08
N GLU A 264 -20.11 6.43 6.27
CA GLU A 264 -21.12 5.74 5.47
C GLU A 264 -21.57 4.46 6.19
N PRO A 265 -22.71 4.46 6.89
CA PRO A 265 -23.09 3.35 7.78
C PRO A 265 -23.42 2.05 7.04
N ALA A 266 -23.80 2.10 5.76
CA ALA A 266 -24.16 0.92 4.97
C ALA A 266 -22.90 0.15 4.47
N LYS A 267 -21.87 0.85 4.01
CA LYS A 267 -20.61 0.23 3.54
C LYS A 267 -19.82 -0.38 4.69
N LYS A 268 -19.84 0.23 5.89
CA LYS A 268 -19.17 -0.31 7.09
C LYS A 268 -19.79 -1.62 7.59
N LYS A 269 -21.13 -1.77 7.54
CA LYS A 269 -21.82 -3.01 7.94
C LYS A 269 -21.48 -4.16 7.00
N ASN A 270 -21.44 -3.90 5.68
CA ASN A 270 -21.09 -4.89 4.67
C ASN A 270 -19.63 -5.31 4.75
N PHE A 271 -18.71 -4.38 5.04
CA PHE A 271 -17.28 -4.65 5.21
C PHE A 271 -16.99 -5.49 6.46
N ALA A 272 -17.61 -5.16 7.60
CA ALA A 272 -17.48 -5.95 8.83
C ALA A 272 -18.06 -7.37 8.68
N ALA A 273 -19.17 -7.52 7.96
CA ALA A 273 -19.75 -8.81 7.63
C ALA A 273 -18.86 -9.62 6.68
N ALA A 274 -18.26 -8.95 5.66
CA ALA A 274 -17.31 -9.57 4.75
C ALA A 274 -16.04 -10.06 5.46
N LEU A 275 -15.47 -9.25 6.35
CA LEU A 275 -14.32 -9.65 7.19
C LEU A 275 -14.64 -10.85 8.10
N ARG A 276 -15.85 -10.90 8.66
CA ARG A 276 -16.28 -12.05 9.47
C ARG A 276 -16.44 -13.32 8.64
N LEU A 277 -17.03 -13.22 7.44
CA LEU A 277 -17.13 -14.33 6.48
C LEU A 277 -15.75 -14.82 6.02
N LEU A 278 -14.84 -13.89 5.73
CA LEU A 278 -13.46 -14.19 5.33
C LEU A 278 -12.67 -14.83 6.49
N ALA A 279 -12.88 -14.38 7.72
CA ALA A 279 -12.28 -15.01 8.91
C ALA A 279 -12.84 -16.41 9.17
N MET A 280 -14.14 -16.66 8.94
CA MET A 280 -14.74 -17.99 9.01
C MET A 280 -14.18 -18.93 7.93
N LEU A 281 -14.01 -18.46 6.70
CA LEU A 281 -13.40 -19.24 5.62
C LEU A 281 -11.93 -19.57 5.93
N CYS A 282 -11.19 -18.67 6.59
CA CYS A 282 -9.83 -18.92 7.03
C CYS A 282 -9.75 -20.01 8.14
N SER A 283 -10.72 -20.05 9.05
CA SER A 283 -10.77 -21.06 10.13
C SER A 283 -11.22 -22.45 9.66
N MET A 284 -11.75 -22.56 8.43
CA MET A 284 -12.12 -23.87 7.82
C MET A 284 -10.99 -24.46 6.95
N VAL A 285 -9.91 -23.71 6.70
CA VAL A 285 -8.78 -24.12 5.84
C VAL A 285 -7.49 -24.35 6.65
N LEU A 286 -7.44 -23.91 7.89
CA LEU A 286 -6.42 -24.23 8.89
C LEU A 286 -6.85 -25.45 9.74
#